data_d94d7817661ffa7a436fa6f8a308eb43
#
_entry.id   d94d7817661ffa7a436fa6f8a308eb43
#
_cell.length_a   1.000
_cell.length_b   1.000
_cell.length_c   1.000
_cell.angle_alpha   90.00
_cell.angle_beta   90.00
_cell.angle_gamma   90.00
#
_symmetry.space_group_name_H-M   'P 1'
#
loop_
_entity.id
_entity.type
_entity.pdbx_description
1 polymer ?
#
loop_
_entity_poly.entity_id
_entity_poly.type
_entity_poly.pdbx_seq_one_letter_code
_entity_poly.pdbx_strand_id
1 'polypeptide(L)'
;MNNIKLDFPILDKKIRDKAITYLDSAASTQKPKQVINSISEFLENSYENVHRGMNSLSIDATDLYEKSRDVAKNFINSNSTNEIIFTRGATDSINIIANSLAEHLKEGDKIVVTELEHHSNYLPWMNLCKKLGLELKIIPISKDGILSEDDIINNCDDSTKVLSLTHMSNVTGQILDIKNIKKSINKDTYAVSYTHLTLPTISR
;
A
#
# COMPACT_ATOMS: atom_id res chain seq x y z
N MET A 1 -21.97 -18.45 -10.67
CA MET A 1 -21.12 -17.49 -9.93
C MET A 1 -21.20 -17.85 -8.46
N ASN A 2 -20.07 -18.23 -7.84
CA ASN A 2 -20.08 -18.45 -6.39
C ASN A 2 -20.46 -17.13 -5.72
N ASN A 3 -21.39 -17.19 -4.78
CA ASN A 3 -21.83 -16.00 -4.06
C ASN A 3 -20.77 -15.65 -3.01
N ILE A 4 -19.75 -14.90 -3.42
CA ILE A 4 -18.61 -14.46 -2.58
C ILE A 4 -19.08 -13.81 -1.27
N LYS A 5 -20.28 -13.21 -1.26
CA LYS A 5 -20.86 -12.61 -0.07
C LYS A 5 -21.00 -13.59 1.10
N LEU A 6 -21.21 -14.89 0.81
CA LEU A 6 -21.34 -15.94 1.82
C LEU A 6 -20.02 -16.22 2.57
N ASP A 7 -18.89 -15.79 2.03
CA ASP A 7 -17.58 -15.91 2.70
C ASP A 7 -17.40 -14.90 3.84
N PHE A 8 -18.24 -13.87 3.93
CA PHE A 8 -18.13 -12.78 4.90
C PHE A 8 -19.21 -12.86 5.98
N PRO A 9 -18.93 -13.47 7.13
CA PRO A 9 -19.94 -13.70 8.18
C PRO A 9 -20.61 -12.42 8.71
N ILE A 10 -19.87 -11.31 8.70
CA ILE A 10 -20.40 -10.02 9.17
C ILE A 10 -21.60 -9.54 8.35
N LEU A 11 -21.69 -9.94 7.07
CA LEU A 11 -22.74 -9.50 6.17
C LEU A 11 -24.08 -10.21 6.42
N ASP A 12 -24.09 -11.29 7.23
CA ASP A 12 -25.32 -11.95 7.69
C ASP A 12 -25.98 -11.21 8.86
N LYS A 13 -25.24 -10.28 9.49
CA LYS A 13 -25.76 -9.48 10.60
C LYS A 13 -26.84 -8.52 10.13
N LYS A 14 -27.87 -8.36 10.93
CA LYS A 14 -28.91 -7.33 10.73
C LYS A 14 -28.69 -6.17 11.67
N ILE A 15 -28.89 -4.96 11.17
CA ILE A 15 -28.90 -3.72 11.96
C ILE A 15 -30.30 -3.14 11.83
N ARG A 16 -31.03 -2.98 12.97
CA ARG A 16 -32.44 -2.52 12.99
C ARG A 16 -33.30 -3.36 12.05
N ASP A 17 -33.17 -4.69 12.13
CA ASP A 17 -33.86 -5.69 11.31
C ASP A 17 -33.65 -5.63 9.80
N LYS A 18 -32.68 -4.83 9.34
CA LYS A 18 -32.31 -4.74 7.93
C LYS A 18 -30.94 -5.38 7.67
N ALA A 19 -30.80 -6.02 6.51
CA ALA A 19 -29.50 -6.53 6.05
C ALA A 19 -28.49 -5.39 5.88
N ILE A 20 -27.23 -5.68 6.20
CA ILE A 20 -26.14 -4.71 6.03
C ILE A 20 -25.80 -4.53 4.55
N THR A 21 -25.73 -3.28 4.11
CA THR A 21 -25.04 -2.89 2.87
C THR A 21 -23.72 -2.23 3.28
N TYR A 22 -22.59 -2.94 3.08
CA TYR A 22 -21.29 -2.47 3.48
C TYR A 22 -20.55 -1.86 2.27
N LEU A 23 -20.29 -0.56 2.30
CA LEU A 23 -19.65 0.20 1.22
C LEU A 23 -18.38 0.93 1.68
N ASP A 24 -17.85 0.58 2.86
CA ASP A 24 -16.72 1.29 3.48
C ASP A 24 -15.43 0.43 3.54
N SER A 25 -15.20 -0.37 2.48
CA SER A 25 -13.97 -1.17 2.38
C SER A 25 -12.70 -0.32 2.25
N ALA A 26 -12.83 0.95 1.84
CA ALA A 26 -11.72 1.89 1.82
C ALA A 26 -11.17 2.17 3.22
N ALA A 27 -12.05 2.31 4.22
CA ALA A 27 -11.64 2.51 5.60
C ALA A 27 -11.28 1.18 6.29
N SER A 28 -12.08 0.12 6.08
CA SER A 28 -11.85 -1.18 6.71
C SER A 28 -12.45 -2.33 5.90
N THR A 29 -11.61 -3.17 5.33
CA THR A 29 -12.06 -4.36 4.60
C THR A 29 -12.51 -5.45 5.56
N GLN A 30 -13.71 -5.98 5.36
CA GLN A 30 -14.24 -7.11 6.12
C GLN A 30 -13.43 -8.38 5.86
N LYS A 31 -13.41 -9.29 6.83
CA LYS A 31 -12.60 -10.50 6.76
C LYS A 31 -13.45 -11.69 6.35
N PRO A 32 -13.05 -12.45 5.31
CA PRO A 32 -13.73 -13.69 4.96
C PRO A 32 -13.44 -14.80 5.98
N LYS A 33 -14.31 -15.81 6.04
CA LYS A 33 -14.18 -16.97 6.93
C LYS A 33 -12.80 -17.63 6.85
N GLN A 34 -12.23 -17.73 5.67
CA GLN A 34 -10.93 -18.34 5.43
C GLN A 34 -9.83 -17.62 6.24
N VAL A 35 -9.83 -16.29 6.24
CA VAL A 35 -8.86 -15.49 6.99
C VAL A 35 -9.09 -15.64 8.50
N ILE A 36 -10.36 -15.57 8.95
CA ILE A 36 -10.71 -15.72 10.38
C ILE A 36 -10.24 -17.08 10.89
N ASN A 37 -10.59 -18.15 10.17
CA ASN A 37 -10.24 -19.51 10.55
C ASN A 37 -8.74 -19.75 10.54
N SER A 38 -8.00 -19.25 9.54
CA SER A 38 -6.55 -19.41 9.50
C SER A 38 -5.84 -18.72 10.66
N ILE A 39 -6.34 -17.55 11.09
CA ILE A 39 -5.80 -16.87 12.27
C ILE A 39 -6.06 -17.70 13.53
N SER A 40 -7.29 -18.21 13.72
CA SER A 40 -7.63 -19.03 14.87
C SER A 40 -6.82 -20.32 14.91
N GLU A 41 -6.73 -21.03 13.79
CA GLU A 41 -5.97 -22.27 13.65
C GLU A 41 -4.48 -22.06 13.95
N PHE A 42 -3.89 -20.98 13.46
CA PHE A 42 -2.50 -20.63 13.76
C PHE A 42 -2.29 -20.39 15.25
N LEU A 43 -3.17 -19.62 15.90
CA LEU A 43 -3.07 -19.31 17.34
C LEU A 43 -3.27 -20.55 18.21
N GLU A 44 -4.14 -21.47 17.81
CA GLU A 44 -4.46 -22.69 18.54
C GLU A 44 -3.36 -23.77 18.41
N ASN A 45 -2.71 -23.88 17.23
CA ASN A 45 -1.92 -25.06 16.88
C ASN A 45 -0.45 -24.79 16.54
N SER A 46 -0.08 -23.53 16.16
CA SER A 46 1.26 -23.26 15.60
C SER A 46 1.89 -21.96 16.11
N TYR A 47 1.29 -21.29 17.09
CA TYR A 47 1.77 -20.01 17.57
C TYR A 47 3.08 -20.17 18.36
N GLU A 48 4.18 -19.71 17.77
CA GLU A 48 5.51 -19.72 18.37
C GLU A 48 6.38 -18.61 17.74
N ASN A 49 7.58 -18.43 18.28
CA ASN A 49 8.55 -17.43 17.83
C ASN A 49 9.11 -17.78 16.45
N VAL A 50 8.96 -16.87 15.50
CA VAL A 50 9.43 -17.04 14.12
C VAL A 50 10.95 -16.83 14.04
N HIS A 51 11.66 -17.67 13.29
CA HIS A 51 13.12 -17.63 12.99
C HIS A 51 14.08 -17.94 14.15
N ARG A 52 13.65 -18.01 15.41
CA ARG A 52 14.56 -18.08 16.55
C ARG A 52 14.41 -19.32 17.44
N GLY A 53 13.44 -20.16 17.17
CA GLY A 53 13.22 -21.38 17.94
C GLY A 53 13.82 -22.61 17.24
N MET A 54 14.26 -23.59 18.05
CA MET A 54 14.75 -24.89 17.55
C MET A 54 13.72 -26.02 17.74
N ASN A 55 12.56 -25.73 18.32
CA ASN A 55 11.48 -26.70 18.48
C ASN A 55 10.60 -26.78 17.21
N SER A 56 9.81 -27.84 17.11
CA SER A 56 8.95 -28.09 15.93
C SER A 56 7.93 -26.97 15.68
N LEU A 57 7.32 -26.41 16.72
CA LEU A 57 6.33 -25.33 16.58
C LEU A 57 6.95 -24.07 15.98
N SER A 58 8.18 -23.73 16.37
CA SER A 58 8.89 -22.57 15.81
C SER A 58 9.28 -22.79 14.33
N ILE A 59 9.62 -24.03 13.96
CA ILE A 59 9.89 -24.41 12.56
C ILE A 59 8.60 -24.23 11.75
N ASP A 60 7.49 -24.81 12.20
CA ASP A 60 6.19 -24.73 11.54
C ASP A 60 5.71 -23.27 11.39
N ALA A 61 5.84 -22.45 12.45
CA ALA A 61 5.49 -21.01 12.41
C ALA A 61 6.37 -20.25 11.41
N THR A 62 7.67 -20.58 11.33
CA THR A 62 8.60 -19.97 10.38
C THR A 62 8.23 -20.34 8.95
N ASP A 63 7.94 -21.61 8.69
CA ASP A 63 7.53 -22.10 7.37
C ASP A 63 6.24 -21.41 6.88
N LEU A 64 5.26 -21.25 7.76
CA LEU A 64 4.01 -20.51 7.45
C LEU A 64 4.27 -19.05 7.12
N TYR A 65 5.15 -18.40 7.88
CA TYR A 65 5.54 -17.02 7.65
C TYR A 65 6.23 -16.83 6.29
N GLU A 66 7.21 -17.67 5.97
CA GLU A 66 7.94 -17.60 4.70
C GLU A 66 7.06 -17.98 3.50
N LYS A 67 6.17 -18.96 3.63
CA LYS A 67 5.14 -19.25 2.61
C LYS A 67 4.24 -18.04 2.34
N SER A 68 3.85 -17.29 3.38
CA SER A 68 3.06 -16.08 3.23
C SER A 68 3.83 -15.01 2.44
N ARG A 69 5.15 -14.91 2.65
CA ARG A 69 6.04 -14.02 1.89
C ARG A 69 6.11 -14.43 0.41
N ASP A 70 6.23 -15.73 0.11
CA ASP A 70 6.20 -16.25 -1.25
C ASP A 70 4.88 -15.97 -1.97
N VAL A 71 3.76 -16.13 -1.28
CA VAL A 71 2.43 -15.78 -1.83
C VAL A 71 2.36 -14.30 -2.17
N ALA A 72 2.79 -13.42 -1.26
CA ALA A 72 2.83 -11.98 -1.50
C ALA A 72 3.73 -11.62 -2.68
N LYS A 73 4.94 -12.20 -2.75
CA LYS A 73 5.88 -12.04 -3.88
C LYS A 73 5.22 -12.38 -5.21
N ASN A 74 4.58 -13.54 -5.30
CA ASN A 74 3.94 -14.00 -6.54
C ASN A 74 2.73 -13.12 -6.91
N PHE A 75 1.97 -12.65 -5.91
CA PHE A 75 0.80 -11.80 -6.12
C PHE A 75 1.16 -10.45 -6.73
N ILE A 76 2.24 -9.81 -6.24
CA ILE A 76 2.68 -8.51 -6.75
C ILE A 76 3.72 -8.63 -7.88
N ASN A 77 4.01 -9.86 -8.33
CA ASN A 77 4.99 -10.15 -9.38
C ASN A 77 6.40 -9.60 -9.08
N SER A 78 6.83 -9.72 -7.81
CA SER A 78 8.19 -9.37 -7.38
C SER A 78 9.19 -10.46 -7.76
N ASN A 79 10.45 -10.09 -7.97
CA ASN A 79 11.50 -11.02 -8.39
C ASN A 79 12.03 -11.89 -7.22
N SER A 80 12.00 -11.35 -6.01
CA SER A 80 12.57 -12.00 -4.83
C SER A 80 11.71 -11.78 -3.59
N THR A 81 11.70 -12.77 -2.68
CA THR A 81 11.11 -12.61 -1.34
C THR A 81 11.81 -11.55 -0.50
N ASN A 82 13.07 -11.23 -0.81
CA ASN A 82 13.80 -10.14 -0.16
C ASN A 82 13.20 -8.75 -0.44
N GLU A 83 12.37 -8.63 -1.49
CA GLU A 83 11.64 -7.41 -1.83
C GLU A 83 10.32 -7.27 -1.05
N ILE A 84 9.94 -8.30 -0.27
CA ILE A 84 8.69 -8.31 0.50
C ILE A 84 9.00 -8.01 1.97
N ILE A 85 8.48 -6.89 2.44
CA ILE A 85 8.61 -6.47 3.83
C ILE A 85 7.22 -6.32 4.44
N PHE A 86 6.89 -7.14 5.44
CA PHE A 86 5.66 -7.00 6.21
C PHE A 86 5.81 -5.89 7.26
N THR A 87 4.87 -4.96 7.26
CA THR A 87 4.82 -3.83 8.18
C THR A 87 3.47 -3.78 8.90
N ARG A 88 3.29 -2.84 9.83
CA ARG A 88 2.03 -2.66 10.56
C ARG A 88 0.94 -1.99 9.73
N GLY A 89 1.26 -1.52 8.52
CA GLY A 89 0.32 -0.88 7.60
C GLY A 89 1.01 0.12 6.69
N ALA A 90 0.27 0.69 5.74
CA ALA A 90 0.80 1.60 4.73
C ALA A 90 1.49 2.84 5.33
N THR A 91 0.97 3.40 6.42
CA THR A 91 1.60 4.53 7.12
C THR A 91 3.00 4.18 7.62
N ASP A 92 3.16 2.99 8.21
CA ASP A 92 4.46 2.49 8.68
C ASP A 92 5.42 2.28 7.50
N SER A 93 4.93 1.64 6.43
CA SER A 93 5.70 1.40 5.20
C SER A 93 6.24 2.70 4.60
N ILE A 94 5.41 3.71 4.44
CA ILE A 94 5.83 4.98 3.82
C ILE A 94 6.81 5.73 4.70
N ASN A 95 6.63 5.72 6.03
CA ASN A 95 7.61 6.30 6.95
C ASN A 95 8.97 5.57 6.90
N ILE A 96 8.97 4.23 6.80
CA ILE A 96 10.20 3.45 6.62
C ILE A 96 10.88 3.86 5.31
N ILE A 97 10.15 3.93 4.18
CA ILE A 97 10.70 4.33 2.88
C ILE A 97 11.26 5.74 2.94
N ALA A 98 10.50 6.71 3.47
CA ALA A 98 10.92 8.10 3.55
C ALA A 98 12.20 8.27 4.39
N ASN A 99 12.28 7.57 5.54
CA ASN A 99 13.48 7.61 6.37
C ASN A 99 14.68 6.91 5.72
N SER A 100 14.45 5.79 5.01
CA SER A 100 15.52 5.07 4.31
C SER A 100 16.08 5.88 3.13
N LEU A 101 15.23 6.62 2.41
CA LEU A 101 15.67 7.48 1.31
C LEU A 101 16.38 8.76 1.79
N ALA A 102 16.23 9.15 3.06
CA ALA A 102 16.81 10.37 3.59
C ALA A 102 18.34 10.48 3.38
N GLU A 103 19.06 9.34 3.43
CA GLU A 103 20.52 9.29 3.23
C GLU A 103 20.95 9.47 1.77
N HIS A 104 19.99 9.34 0.84
CA HIS A 104 20.22 9.45 -0.61
C HIS A 104 19.74 10.78 -1.19
N LEU A 105 19.18 11.65 -0.35
CA LEU A 105 18.61 12.95 -0.75
C LEU A 105 19.43 14.10 -0.18
N LYS A 106 19.53 15.19 -0.93
CA LYS A 106 20.27 16.39 -0.56
C LYS A 106 19.51 17.66 -0.90
N GLU A 107 19.90 18.76 -0.31
CA GLU A 107 19.34 20.10 -0.61
C GLU A 107 19.30 20.35 -2.14
N GLY A 108 18.17 20.86 -2.63
CA GLY A 108 17.88 21.06 -4.04
C GLY A 108 17.21 19.88 -4.74
N ASP A 109 17.15 18.70 -4.12
CA ASP A 109 16.33 17.60 -4.62
C ASP A 109 14.84 17.87 -4.38
N LYS A 110 14.00 17.30 -5.25
CA LYS A 110 12.55 17.50 -5.26
C LYS A 110 11.81 16.22 -5.01
N ILE A 111 10.76 16.29 -4.18
CA ILE A 111 9.76 15.25 -3.97
C ILE A 111 8.43 15.73 -4.54
N VAL A 112 7.81 14.92 -5.40
CA VAL A 112 6.52 15.22 -6.01
C VAL A 112 5.45 14.33 -5.38
N VAL A 113 4.35 14.95 -4.94
CA VAL A 113 3.14 14.30 -4.43
C VAL A 113 1.91 14.96 -5.04
N THR A 114 0.71 14.43 -4.78
CA THR A 114 -0.52 15.02 -5.29
C THR A 114 -1.43 15.54 -4.20
N GLU A 115 -2.40 16.37 -4.55
CA GLU A 115 -3.46 16.80 -3.64
C GLU A 115 -4.43 15.68 -3.23
N LEU A 116 -4.47 14.57 -3.98
CA LEU A 116 -5.28 13.38 -3.66
C LEU A 116 -4.64 12.46 -2.63
N GLU A 117 -3.44 12.78 -2.15
CA GLU A 117 -2.76 11.89 -1.22
C GLU A 117 -3.44 11.83 0.13
N HIS A 118 -3.63 10.62 0.63
CA HIS A 118 -3.95 10.42 2.04
C HIS A 118 -2.80 10.93 2.93
N HIS A 119 -3.12 11.41 4.12
CA HIS A 119 -2.10 11.93 5.08
C HIS A 119 -0.94 10.95 5.30
N SER A 120 -1.18 9.64 5.27
CA SER A 120 -0.12 8.62 5.40
C SER A 120 0.91 8.69 4.28
N ASN A 121 0.53 9.16 3.08
CA ASN A 121 1.44 9.33 1.94
C ASN A 121 1.84 10.79 1.70
N TYR A 122 1.34 11.73 2.47
CA TYR A 122 1.69 13.15 2.36
C TYR A 122 2.66 13.60 3.46
N LEU A 123 2.29 13.34 4.73
CA LEU A 123 3.01 13.88 5.89
C LEU A 123 4.46 13.38 6.00
N PRO A 124 4.81 12.11 5.72
CA PRO A 124 6.19 11.66 5.80
C PRO A 124 7.11 12.44 4.84
N TRP A 125 6.66 12.68 3.61
CA TRP A 125 7.42 13.44 2.61
C TRP A 125 7.54 14.92 2.97
N MET A 126 6.44 15.54 3.43
CA MET A 126 6.47 16.92 3.91
C MET A 126 7.47 17.10 5.05
N ASN A 127 7.48 16.18 6.02
CA ASN A 127 8.40 16.23 7.15
C ASN A 127 9.85 16.02 6.70
N LEU A 128 10.09 15.10 5.76
CA LEU A 128 11.42 14.87 5.20
C LEU A 128 11.94 16.11 4.45
N CYS A 129 11.10 16.74 3.63
CA CYS A 129 11.46 17.98 2.93
C CYS A 129 11.83 19.10 3.91
N LYS A 130 11.05 19.29 4.96
CA LYS A 130 11.38 20.29 6.00
C LYS A 130 12.69 19.99 6.71
N LYS A 131 12.98 18.73 6.99
CA LYS A 131 14.18 18.30 7.71
C LYS A 131 15.44 18.48 6.88
N LEU A 132 15.40 18.23 5.57
CA LEU A 132 16.56 18.18 4.70
C LEU A 132 16.68 19.38 3.74
N GLY A 133 15.73 20.35 3.79
CA GLY A 133 15.73 21.48 2.87
C GLY A 133 15.40 21.11 1.42
N LEU A 134 14.55 20.06 1.22
CA LEU A 134 14.14 19.62 -0.10
C LEU A 134 12.93 20.40 -0.60
N GLU A 135 12.74 20.44 -1.93
CA GLU A 135 11.51 20.97 -2.52
C GLU A 135 10.38 19.94 -2.40
N LEU A 136 9.22 20.34 -1.86
CA LEU A 136 7.99 19.56 -1.94
C LEU A 136 7.07 20.15 -3.00
N LYS A 137 6.92 19.47 -4.12
CA LYS A 137 5.96 19.85 -5.18
C LYS A 137 4.67 19.07 -5.01
N ILE A 138 3.56 19.81 -4.88
CA ILE A 138 2.22 19.24 -4.79
C ILE A 138 1.50 19.50 -6.11
N ILE A 139 1.03 18.44 -6.77
CA ILE A 139 0.26 18.53 -8.01
C ILE A 139 -1.21 18.74 -7.66
N PRO A 140 -1.83 19.85 -8.08
CA PRO A 140 -3.22 20.14 -7.77
C PRO A 140 -4.17 19.25 -8.55
N ILE A 141 -5.36 19.04 -8.02
CA ILE A 141 -6.50 18.45 -8.75
C ILE A 141 -7.27 19.53 -9.50
N SER A 142 -7.99 19.12 -10.54
CA SER A 142 -8.95 20.00 -11.23
C SER A 142 -10.15 20.34 -10.34
N LYS A 143 -10.97 21.31 -10.75
CA LYS A 143 -12.23 21.64 -10.07
C LYS A 143 -13.21 20.47 -9.98
N ASP A 144 -13.09 19.52 -10.89
CA ASP A 144 -13.92 18.30 -10.94
C ASP A 144 -13.32 17.16 -10.10
N GLY A 145 -12.25 17.41 -9.35
CA GLY A 145 -11.58 16.42 -8.50
C GLY A 145 -10.74 15.41 -9.26
N ILE A 146 -10.35 15.72 -10.50
CA ILE A 146 -9.56 14.84 -11.37
C ILE A 146 -8.10 15.28 -11.35
N LEU A 147 -7.20 14.33 -11.17
CA LEU A 147 -5.76 14.50 -11.27
C LEU A 147 -5.30 14.16 -12.70
N SER A 148 -4.56 15.07 -13.33
CA SER A 148 -4.00 14.89 -14.66
C SER A 148 -2.66 14.14 -14.58
N GLU A 149 -2.52 13.05 -15.35
CA GLU A 149 -1.25 12.32 -15.47
C GLU A 149 -0.20 13.17 -16.20
N ASP A 150 -0.61 13.97 -17.18
CA ASP A 150 0.29 14.89 -17.88
C ASP A 150 0.84 15.97 -16.92
N ASP A 151 0.01 16.48 -15.99
CA ASP A 151 0.47 17.43 -14.99
C ASP A 151 1.49 16.81 -14.04
N ILE A 152 1.32 15.54 -13.66
CA ILE A 152 2.30 14.81 -12.88
C ILE A 152 3.62 14.70 -13.65
N ILE A 153 3.57 14.23 -14.90
CA ILE A 153 4.74 14.00 -15.75
C ILE A 153 5.50 15.32 -16.00
N ASN A 154 4.78 16.38 -16.35
CA ASN A 154 5.36 17.70 -16.68
C ASN A 154 6.00 18.40 -15.46
N ASN A 155 5.64 18.02 -14.23
CA ASN A 155 6.23 18.55 -13.01
C ASN A 155 7.39 17.69 -12.46
N CYS A 156 7.70 16.55 -13.13
CA CYS A 156 8.86 15.74 -12.83
C CYS A 156 10.02 16.12 -13.75
N ASP A 157 11.12 16.60 -13.20
CA ASP A 157 12.36 16.96 -13.90
C ASP A 157 13.56 16.21 -13.29
N ASP A 158 14.79 16.58 -13.69
CA ASP A 158 16.02 15.93 -13.21
C ASP A 158 16.29 16.13 -11.72
N SER A 159 15.73 17.17 -11.10
CA SER A 159 15.79 17.39 -9.66
C SER A 159 14.83 16.47 -8.88
N THR A 160 13.84 15.88 -9.55
CA THR A 160 12.85 15.00 -8.93
C THR A 160 13.49 13.66 -8.58
N LYS A 161 13.64 13.39 -7.28
CA LYS A 161 14.20 12.13 -6.77
C LYS A 161 13.12 11.15 -6.31
N VAL A 162 11.98 11.66 -5.84
CA VAL A 162 10.87 10.84 -5.39
C VAL A 162 9.58 11.35 -6.02
N LEU A 163 8.81 10.43 -6.59
CA LEU A 163 7.41 10.63 -6.97
C LEU A 163 6.55 9.67 -6.16
N SER A 164 5.69 10.21 -5.28
CA SER A 164 4.85 9.37 -4.43
C SER A 164 3.38 9.64 -4.73
N LEU A 165 2.67 8.60 -5.19
CA LEU A 165 1.33 8.70 -5.75
C LEU A 165 0.38 7.68 -5.14
N THR A 166 -0.85 8.08 -4.90
CA THR A 166 -1.95 7.14 -4.72
C THR A 166 -2.28 6.48 -6.06
N HIS A 167 -2.31 5.13 -6.10
CA HIS A 167 -2.69 4.40 -7.30
C HIS A 167 -4.19 4.49 -7.54
N MET A 168 -4.98 4.33 -6.47
CA MET A 168 -6.42 4.55 -6.48
C MET A 168 -6.81 5.44 -5.30
N SER A 169 -7.46 6.57 -5.59
CA SER A 169 -7.91 7.48 -4.55
C SER A 169 -9.07 6.88 -3.76
N ASN A 170 -8.97 6.91 -2.44
CA ASN A 170 -10.06 6.53 -1.53
C ASN A 170 -11.21 7.57 -1.50
N VAL A 171 -11.00 8.76 -2.05
CA VAL A 171 -11.99 9.84 -2.09
C VAL A 171 -12.73 9.87 -3.41
N THR A 172 -12.00 9.95 -4.53
CA THR A 172 -12.60 10.07 -5.87
C THR A 172 -12.75 8.75 -6.60
N GLY A 173 -12.01 7.70 -6.20
CA GLY A 173 -11.95 6.43 -6.91
C GLY A 173 -11.14 6.48 -8.21
N GLN A 174 -10.51 7.61 -8.54
CA GLN A 174 -9.66 7.73 -9.72
C GLN A 174 -8.49 6.75 -9.62
N ILE A 175 -8.22 6.06 -10.73
CA ILE A 175 -7.06 5.15 -10.88
C ILE A 175 -6.08 5.82 -11.82
N LEU A 176 -4.78 5.84 -11.45
CA LEU A 176 -3.69 6.37 -12.27
C LEU A 176 -2.95 5.23 -12.97
N ASP A 177 -2.52 5.44 -14.22
CA ASP A 177 -1.58 4.53 -14.89
C ASP A 177 -0.15 4.78 -14.42
N ILE A 178 0.17 4.24 -13.24
CA ILE A 178 1.50 4.37 -12.62
C ILE A 178 2.61 3.86 -13.55
N LYS A 179 2.33 2.84 -14.36
CA LYS A 179 3.30 2.27 -15.30
C LYS A 179 3.65 3.24 -16.42
N ASN A 180 2.65 3.92 -16.96
CA ASN A 180 2.84 4.94 -17.97
C ASN A 180 3.56 6.16 -17.41
N ILE A 181 3.14 6.65 -16.25
CA ILE A 181 3.79 7.76 -15.54
C ILE A 181 5.27 7.43 -15.30
N LYS A 182 5.58 6.25 -14.73
CA LYS A 182 6.99 5.86 -14.45
C LYS A 182 7.85 5.76 -15.70
N LYS A 183 7.30 5.35 -16.84
CA LYS A 183 8.03 5.32 -18.12
C LYS A 183 8.33 6.70 -18.68
N SER A 184 7.50 7.69 -18.36
CA SER A 184 7.55 9.05 -18.92
C SER A 184 8.43 10.00 -18.10
N ILE A 185 8.87 9.61 -16.91
CA ILE A 185 9.74 10.40 -16.04
C ILE A 185 11.17 9.84 -16.01
N ASN A 186 12.10 10.56 -15.38
CA ASN A 186 13.48 10.11 -15.22
C ASN A 186 13.54 8.72 -14.58
N LYS A 187 14.31 7.80 -15.18
CA LYS A 187 14.47 6.41 -14.73
C LYS A 187 14.99 6.30 -13.29
N ASP A 188 15.81 7.28 -12.87
CA ASP A 188 16.45 7.30 -11.55
C ASP A 188 15.53 7.88 -10.45
N THR A 189 14.33 8.38 -10.80
CA THR A 189 13.31 8.80 -9.84
C THR A 189 12.70 7.58 -9.14
N TYR A 190 12.72 7.55 -7.81
CA TYR A 190 11.99 6.55 -7.03
C TYR A 190 10.48 6.80 -7.16
N ALA A 191 9.76 5.83 -7.70
CA ALA A 191 8.30 5.88 -7.77
C ALA A 191 7.70 5.06 -6.64
N VAL A 192 7.02 5.73 -5.71
CA VAL A 192 6.26 5.11 -4.61
C VAL A 192 4.80 5.08 -5.02
N SER A 193 4.25 3.89 -5.16
CA SER A 193 2.83 3.69 -5.43
C SER A 193 2.13 3.21 -4.16
N TYR A 194 1.11 3.95 -3.75
CA TYR A 194 0.32 3.67 -2.56
C TYR A 194 -1.13 3.40 -2.95
N THR A 195 -1.72 2.38 -2.37
CA THR A 195 -3.16 2.15 -2.53
C THR A 195 -3.81 2.02 -1.16
N HIS A 196 -4.83 2.83 -0.91
CA HIS A 196 -5.64 2.75 0.30
C HIS A 196 -6.69 1.65 0.19
N LEU A 197 -7.13 1.36 -1.03
CA LEU A 197 -8.05 0.29 -1.34
C LEU A 197 -7.26 -0.96 -1.67
N THR A 198 -7.38 -2.00 -0.84
CA THR A 198 -7.00 -3.34 -1.26
C THR A 198 -8.03 -3.83 -2.26
N LEU A 199 -7.84 -3.49 -3.51
CA LEU A 199 -8.57 -4.17 -4.56
C LEU A 199 -8.10 -5.63 -4.59
N PRO A 200 -9.00 -6.59 -4.71
CA PRO A 200 -8.64 -7.85 -5.31
C PRO A 200 -8.24 -7.50 -6.75
N THR A 201 -6.95 -7.35 -6.97
CA THR A 201 -6.41 -7.04 -8.29
C THR A 201 -6.61 -8.27 -9.17
N ILE A 202 -7.80 -8.38 -9.76
CA ILE A 202 -8.03 -9.22 -10.91
C ILE A 202 -7.84 -8.30 -12.11
N SER A 203 -6.62 -7.96 -12.42
CA SER A 203 -6.25 -7.55 -13.75
C SER A 203 -5.43 -8.67 -14.35
N ARG A 204 -6.05 -9.45 -15.20
CA ARG A 204 -5.38 -10.25 -16.21
C ARG A 204 -4.95 -9.35 -17.36
#